data_414ee023f6012d884d0264721e4fbcf6
#
_entry.id   414ee023f6012d884d0264721e4fbcf6
#
_cell.length_a   1.000
_cell.length_b   1.000
_cell.length_c   1.000
_cell.angle_alpha   90.00
_cell.angle_beta   90.00
_cell.angle_gamma   90.00
#
_symmetry.space_group_name_H-M   'P 1'
#
loop_
_entity.id
_entity.type
_entity.pdbx_description
1 polymer ?
#
loop_
_entity_poly.entity_id
_entity_poly.type
_entity_poly.pdbx_seq_one_letter_code
_entity_poly.pdbx_strand_id
1 'polypeptide(L)'
;MSRTPSQRGRYARQRGSGFELEISHQLFDELGIQFRRNLEQVRTAGLGDLLPDSNEFPFSLELKRRIKGTGIPAGAWQQAVQASDAGEGVYPAVIYRYDHRKPRCVVGFGAIVESETGQRSENHHDKADISFPRFCKLTREIMAWR
;
A
#
# COMPACT_ATOMS: atom_id res chain seq x y z
N MET A 1 -15.09 10.27 -27.77
CA MET A 1 -14.97 11.67 -27.32
C MET A 1 -13.89 11.78 -26.23
N SER A 2 -13.04 12.78 -26.32
CA SER A 2 -12.04 13.02 -25.30
C SER A 2 -12.65 13.82 -24.14
N ARG A 3 -12.23 13.51 -22.92
CA ARG A 3 -12.67 14.25 -21.73
C ARG A 3 -11.99 15.62 -21.66
N THR A 4 -12.69 16.62 -21.12
CA THR A 4 -12.09 17.91 -20.82
C THR A 4 -11.06 17.79 -19.68
N PRO A 5 -10.13 18.77 -19.51
CA PRO A 5 -9.19 18.73 -18.38
C PRO A 5 -9.87 18.60 -17.02
N SER A 6 -10.97 19.33 -16.77
CA SER A 6 -11.70 19.22 -15.49
C SER A 6 -12.36 17.86 -15.32
N GLN A 7 -12.93 17.29 -16.39
CA GLN A 7 -13.50 15.94 -16.36
C GLN A 7 -12.42 14.88 -16.11
N ARG A 8 -11.25 15.03 -16.72
CA ARG A 8 -10.12 14.11 -16.50
C ARG A 8 -9.65 14.14 -15.04
N GLY A 9 -9.54 15.32 -14.46
CA GLY A 9 -9.14 15.46 -13.06
C GLY A 9 -10.17 14.86 -12.09
N ARG A 10 -11.46 15.08 -12.34
CA ARG A 10 -12.54 14.50 -11.56
C ARG A 10 -12.53 12.97 -11.64
N TYR A 11 -12.39 12.41 -12.84
CA TYR A 11 -12.33 10.97 -13.04
C TYR A 11 -11.11 10.35 -12.33
N ALA A 12 -9.95 11.00 -12.38
CA ALA A 12 -8.76 10.52 -11.70
C ALA A 12 -8.93 10.49 -10.19
N ARG A 13 -9.56 11.52 -9.59
CA ARG A 13 -9.84 11.54 -8.15
C ARG A 13 -10.83 10.45 -7.75
N GLN A 14 -11.89 10.24 -8.53
CA GLN A 14 -12.86 9.18 -8.28
C GLN A 14 -12.23 7.80 -8.36
N ARG A 15 -11.34 7.58 -9.35
CA ARG A 15 -10.63 6.32 -9.48
C ARG A 15 -9.73 6.05 -8.28
N GLY A 16 -8.98 7.06 -7.82
CA GLY A 16 -8.10 6.94 -6.66
C GLY A 16 -8.87 6.61 -5.38
N SER A 17 -9.95 7.34 -5.09
CA SER A 17 -10.75 7.10 -3.88
C SER A 17 -11.51 5.77 -3.96
N GLY A 18 -11.96 5.37 -5.15
CA GLY A 18 -12.58 4.05 -5.35
C GLY A 18 -11.62 2.92 -5.08
N PHE A 19 -10.36 3.06 -5.50
CA PHE A 19 -9.33 2.06 -5.26
C PHE A 19 -8.98 1.96 -3.77
N GLU A 20 -8.83 3.09 -3.08
CA GLU A 20 -8.59 3.10 -1.64
C GLU A 20 -9.70 2.36 -0.89
N LEU A 21 -10.96 2.63 -1.24
CA LEU A 21 -12.10 1.96 -0.62
C LEU A 21 -12.11 0.46 -0.92
N GLU A 22 -11.86 0.08 -2.17
CA GLU A 22 -11.80 -1.33 -2.58
C GLU A 22 -10.73 -2.09 -1.80
N ILE A 23 -9.52 -1.52 -1.71
CA ILE A 23 -8.42 -2.17 -1.00
C ILE A 23 -8.71 -2.24 0.50
N SER A 24 -9.29 -1.19 1.09
CA SER A 24 -9.64 -1.22 2.51
C SER A 24 -10.62 -2.35 2.83
N HIS A 25 -11.61 -2.58 1.96
CA HIS A 25 -12.56 -3.69 2.13
C HIS A 25 -11.87 -5.04 1.99
N GLN A 26 -10.98 -5.20 1.01
CA GLN A 26 -10.26 -6.46 0.81
C GLN A 26 -9.31 -6.76 1.97
N LEU A 27 -8.64 -5.73 2.50
CA LEU A 27 -7.78 -5.91 3.68
C LEU A 27 -8.59 -6.30 4.92
N PHE A 28 -9.78 -5.70 5.09
CA PHE A 28 -10.67 -6.09 6.18
C PHE A 28 -11.09 -7.56 6.06
N ASP A 29 -11.48 -7.99 4.86
CA ASP A 29 -11.89 -9.37 4.62
C ASP A 29 -10.76 -10.36 4.91
N GLU A 30 -9.52 -10.00 4.56
CA GLU A 30 -8.36 -10.90 4.70
C GLU A 30 -7.72 -10.85 6.08
N LEU A 31 -7.69 -9.68 6.72
CA LEU A 31 -6.92 -9.45 7.95
C LEU A 31 -7.78 -9.13 9.17
N GLY A 32 -9.05 -8.80 8.98
CA GLY A 32 -9.91 -8.36 10.06
C GLY A 32 -9.57 -6.97 10.59
N ILE A 33 -8.75 -6.20 9.87
CA ILE A 33 -8.32 -4.86 10.28
C ILE A 33 -9.10 -3.84 9.45
N GLN A 34 -9.73 -2.89 10.11
CA GLN A 34 -10.39 -1.78 9.43
C GLN A 34 -9.39 -0.69 9.09
N PHE A 35 -9.57 -0.10 7.91
CA PHE A 35 -8.72 0.99 7.42
C PHE A 35 -9.60 2.18 7.07
N ARG A 36 -9.08 3.38 7.29
CA ARG A 36 -9.69 4.63 6.85
C ARG A 36 -8.74 5.39 5.96
N ARG A 37 -9.30 6.23 5.10
CA ARG A 37 -8.49 7.04 4.18
C ARG A 37 -7.72 8.10 4.97
N ASN A 38 -6.46 8.30 4.60
CA ASN A 38 -5.65 9.39 5.17
C ASN A 38 -5.81 10.62 4.27
N LEU A 39 -6.84 11.42 4.54
CA LEU A 39 -7.14 12.61 3.76
C LEU A 39 -6.05 13.68 3.94
N GLU A 40 -5.74 14.42 2.87
CA GLU A 40 -4.67 15.40 2.89
C GLU A 40 -4.83 16.46 4.00
N GLN A 41 -6.06 16.91 4.24
CA GLN A 41 -6.36 17.92 5.25
C GLN A 41 -6.04 17.45 6.67
N VAL A 42 -6.00 16.13 6.89
CA VAL A 42 -5.74 15.53 8.21
C VAL A 42 -4.64 14.47 8.12
N ARG A 43 -3.81 14.54 7.07
CA ARG A 43 -2.78 13.54 6.83
C ARG A 43 -1.78 13.53 7.98
N THR A 44 -1.62 12.37 8.59
CA THR A 44 -0.64 12.15 9.65
C THR A 44 0.69 11.75 9.00
N ALA A 45 1.77 12.44 9.38
CA ALA A 45 3.10 12.14 8.85
C ALA A 45 3.50 10.70 9.16
N GLY A 46 4.13 10.03 8.20
CA GLY A 46 4.65 8.68 8.35
C GLY A 46 3.61 7.57 8.22
N LEU A 47 2.38 7.93 7.89
CA LEU A 47 1.31 6.96 7.65
C LEU A 47 0.79 7.15 6.23
N GLY A 48 0.80 6.13 5.41
CA GLY A 48 0.46 6.20 3.98
C GLY A 48 -0.98 6.61 3.67
N ASP A 49 -1.51 6.09 2.57
CA ASP A 49 -2.83 6.48 2.07
C ASP A 49 -3.99 5.87 2.85
N LEU A 50 -3.77 4.75 3.53
CA LEU A 50 -4.75 4.10 4.39
C LEU A 50 -4.20 3.98 5.81
N LEU A 51 -5.04 4.31 6.79
CA LEU A 51 -4.69 4.23 8.21
C LEU A 51 -5.38 3.02 8.83
N PRO A 52 -4.61 2.06 9.41
CA PRO A 52 -5.21 0.93 10.11
C PRO A 52 -5.73 1.34 11.49
N ASP A 53 -6.74 0.62 11.98
CA ASP A 53 -7.23 0.76 13.35
C ASP A 53 -6.46 -0.11 14.35
N SER A 54 -5.38 -0.77 13.90
CA SER A 54 -4.56 -1.65 14.72
C SER A 54 -3.11 -1.21 14.65
N ASN A 55 -2.44 -1.16 15.81
CA ASN A 55 -1.01 -0.86 15.89
C ASN A 55 -0.12 -2.04 15.46
N GLU A 56 -0.70 -3.20 15.25
CA GLU A 56 0.03 -4.40 14.85
C GLU A 56 0.26 -4.47 13.35
N PHE A 57 -0.45 -3.68 12.55
CA PHE A 57 -0.28 -3.70 11.09
C PHE A 57 1.10 -3.14 10.72
N PRO A 58 1.93 -3.94 10.02
CA PRO A 58 3.36 -3.63 9.89
C PRO A 58 3.74 -2.73 8.72
N PHE A 59 2.77 -2.21 7.96
CA PHE A 59 3.08 -1.47 6.72
C PHE A 59 2.50 -0.07 6.74
N SER A 60 3.23 0.85 6.08
CA SER A 60 2.71 2.12 5.60
C SER A 60 2.36 1.94 4.13
N LEU A 61 1.10 2.16 3.76
CA LEU A 61 0.57 1.81 2.44
C LEU A 61 0.51 3.02 1.52
N GLU A 62 1.14 2.90 0.37
CA GLU A 62 0.99 3.83 -0.77
C GLU A 62 0.15 3.13 -1.83
N LEU A 63 -0.94 3.76 -2.27
CA LEU A 63 -1.85 3.17 -3.24
C LEU A 63 -1.80 3.94 -4.56
N LYS A 64 -1.69 3.21 -5.67
CA LYS A 64 -1.63 3.80 -7.01
C LYS A 64 -2.53 3.05 -7.97
N ARG A 65 -3.42 3.76 -8.64
CA ARG A 65 -4.21 3.22 -9.73
C ARG A 65 -3.95 4.01 -11.01
N ARG A 66 -3.71 3.30 -12.09
CA ARG A 66 -3.42 3.88 -13.42
C ARG A 66 -4.23 3.15 -14.49
N ILE A 67 -4.38 3.81 -15.64
CA ILE A 67 -5.14 3.23 -16.75
C ILE A 67 -4.36 2.08 -17.38
N LYS A 68 -3.08 2.29 -17.66
CA LYS A 68 -2.24 1.29 -18.31
C LYS A 68 -0.78 1.45 -17.88
N GLY A 69 -0.03 0.37 -18.03
CA GLY A 69 1.38 0.31 -17.71
C GLY A 69 1.76 -1.09 -17.25
N THR A 70 3.01 -1.26 -16.84
CA THR A 70 3.55 -2.48 -16.28
C THR A 70 4.42 -2.14 -15.08
N GLY A 71 4.38 -3.00 -14.07
CA GLY A 71 5.20 -2.82 -12.88
C GLY A 71 4.79 -1.62 -12.03
N ILE A 72 5.58 -1.35 -11.01
CA ILE A 72 5.29 -0.29 -10.04
C ILE A 72 5.32 1.09 -10.73
N PRO A 73 4.32 1.95 -10.51
CA PRO A 73 4.34 3.30 -11.07
C PRO A 73 5.54 4.10 -10.59
N ALA A 74 6.07 4.97 -11.49
CA ALA A 74 7.25 5.78 -11.21
C ALA A 74 7.05 6.64 -9.96
N GLY A 75 8.06 6.66 -9.08
CA GLY A 75 8.04 7.46 -7.85
C GLY A 75 7.25 6.86 -6.70
N ALA A 76 6.46 5.81 -6.92
CA ALA A 76 5.61 5.24 -5.88
C ALA A 76 6.42 4.62 -4.75
N TRP A 77 7.51 3.92 -5.07
CA TRP A 77 8.36 3.29 -4.05
C TRP A 77 9.03 4.33 -3.16
N GLN A 78 9.58 5.38 -3.75
CA GLN A 78 10.20 6.46 -2.99
C GLN A 78 9.20 7.14 -2.06
N GLN A 79 7.96 7.35 -2.50
CA GLN A 79 6.90 7.92 -1.66
C GLN A 79 6.59 6.99 -0.49
N ALA A 80 6.51 5.68 -0.73
CA ALA A 80 6.24 4.70 0.32
C ALA A 80 7.37 4.66 1.35
N VAL A 81 8.64 4.69 0.89
CA VAL A 81 9.80 4.70 1.79
C VAL A 81 9.80 5.96 2.66
N GLN A 82 9.57 7.13 2.05
CA GLN A 82 9.53 8.39 2.81
C GLN A 82 8.42 8.37 3.87
N ALA A 83 7.24 7.86 3.53
CA ALA A 83 6.14 7.75 4.49
C ALA A 83 6.47 6.78 5.62
N SER A 84 7.11 5.66 5.33
CA SER A 84 7.48 4.67 6.35
C SER A 84 8.59 5.16 7.27
N ASP A 85 9.52 5.98 6.76
CA ASP A 85 10.64 6.53 7.56
C ASP A 85 10.15 7.42 8.70
N ALA A 86 9.00 8.09 8.53
CA ALA A 86 8.42 8.91 9.59
C ALA A 86 7.60 8.08 10.59
N GLY A 87 7.24 6.84 10.25
CA GLY A 87 6.48 5.93 11.10
C GLY A 87 7.37 4.90 11.76
N GLU A 88 7.37 4.87 13.10
CA GLU A 88 8.20 3.94 13.83
C GLU A 88 7.68 2.50 13.68
N GLY A 89 8.57 1.61 13.27
CA GLY A 89 8.27 0.19 13.24
C GLY A 89 7.47 -0.31 12.06
N VAL A 90 7.29 0.50 11.01
CA VAL A 90 6.52 0.09 9.84
C VAL A 90 7.42 -0.03 8.60
N TYR A 91 7.04 -0.94 7.71
CA TYR A 91 7.70 -1.13 6.42
C TYR A 91 6.95 -0.39 5.32
N PRO A 92 7.65 0.07 4.27
CA PRO A 92 6.96 0.60 3.11
C PRO A 92 6.29 -0.52 2.32
N ALA A 93 5.12 -0.23 1.74
CA ALA A 93 4.46 -1.10 0.79
C ALA A 93 3.70 -0.26 -0.22
N VAL A 94 3.74 -0.67 -1.48
CA VAL A 94 2.96 -0.06 -2.55
C VAL A 94 1.96 -1.08 -3.04
N ILE A 95 0.67 -0.73 -3.02
CA ILE A 95 -0.38 -1.52 -3.66
C ILE A 95 -0.79 -0.76 -4.91
N TYR A 96 -0.66 -1.40 -6.08
CA TYR A 96 -0.99 -0.73 -7.34
C TYR A 96 -1.82 -1.63 -8.22
N ARG A 97 -2.61 -1.00 -9.10
CA ARG A 97 -3.41 -1.71 -10.09
C ARG A 97 -3.52 -0.88 -11.37
N TYR A 98 -3.40 -1.55 -12.49
CA TYR A 98 -3.80 -1.02 -13.79
C TYR A 98 -5.21 -1.48 -14.11
N ASP A 99 -5.91 -0.71 -14.94
CA ASP A 99 -7.30 -1.04 -15.31
C ASP A 99 -7.37 -2.46 -15.88
N HIS A 100 -8.39 -3.20 -15.49
CA HIS A 100 -8.65 -4.59 -15.89
C HIS A 100 -7.58 -5.59 -15.43
N ARG A 101 -6.73 -5.21 -14.47
CA ARG A 101 -5.73 -6.10 -13.87
C ARG A 101 -5.99 -6.28 -12.38
N LYS A 102 -5.45 -7.36 -11.82
CA LYS A 102 -5.52 -7.60 -10.38
C LYS A 102 -4.51 -6.69 -9.65
N PRO A 103 -4.80 -6.32 -8.39
CA PRO A 103 -3.83 -5.57 -7.59
C PRO A 103 -2.53 -6.34 -7.41
N ARG A 104 -1.42 -5.59 -7.41
CA ARG A 104 -0.10 -6.10 -7.10
C ARG A 104 0.46 -5.31 -5.94
N CYS A 105 1.40 -5.91 -5.21
CA CYS A 105 2.02 -5.26 -4.06
C CYS A 105 3.53 -5.33 -4.19
N VAL A 106 4.20 -4.21 -3.89
CA VAL A 106 5.66 -4.18 -3.81
C VAL A 106 6.06 -3.98 -2.36
N VAL A 107 6.93 -4.84 -1.86
CA VAL A 107 7.46 -4.79 -0.48
C VAL A 107 8.97 -4.88 -0.52
N GLY A 108 9.65 -4.35 0.49
CA GLY A 108 11.08 -4.50 0.64
C GLY A 108 11.44 -5.88 1.18
N PHE A 109 12.68 -6.32 0.94
CA PHE A 109 13.16 -7.60 1.45
C PHE A 109 13.19 -7.64 2.98
N GLY A 110 13.31 -6.48 3.65
CA GLY A 110 13.24 -6.42 5.11
C GLY A 110 11.98 -7.04 5.67
N ALA A 111 10.83 -6.75 5.07
CA ALA A 111 9.55 -7.34 5.49
C ALA A 111 9.53 -8.86 5.28
N ILE A 112 10.09 -9.32 4.16
CA ILE A 112 10.17 -10.76 3.86
C ILE A 112 11.04 -11.47 4.91
N VAL A 113 12.18 -10.89 5.26
CA VAL A 113 13.06 -11.44 6.29
C VAL A 113 12.33 -11.54 7.63
N GLU A 114 11.62 -10.51 8.05
CA GLU A 114 10.87 -10.57 9.32
C GLU A 114 9.79 -11.64 9.29
N SER A 115 9.10 -11.81 8.15
CA SER A 115 8.08 -12.85 8.05
C SER A 115 8.63 -14.26 8.27
N GLU A 116 9.88 -14.48 7.88
CA GLU A 116 10.53 -15.79 7.97
C GLU A 116 11.28 -16.00 9.28
N THR A 117 11.84 -14.95 9.87
CA THR A 117 12.75 -15.06 11.01
C THR A 117 12.24 -14.40 12.29
N GLY A 118 11.22 -13.56 12.20
CA GLY A 118 10.77 -12.74 13.31
C GLY A 118 11.69 -11.55 13.61
N GLN A 119 12.78 -11.39 12.87
CA GLN A 119 13.74 -10.32 13.11
C GLN A 119 13.53 -9.19 12.11
N ARG A 120 13.50 -7.97 12.61
CA ARG A 120 13.34 -6.79 11.77
C ARG A 120 14.58 -6.56 10.93
N SER A 121 14.35 -6.11 9.70
CA SER A 121 15.41 -5.72 8.77
C SER A 121 14.97 -4.47 8.02
N GLU A 122 15.87 -3.50 7.90
CA GLU A 122 15.57 -2.22 7.24
C GLU A 122 16.00 -2.20 5.76
N ASN A 123 16.11 -3.35 5.13
CA ASN A 123 16.47 -3.41 3.71
C ASN A 123 15.28 -2.98 2.86
N HIS A 124 15.33 -1.72 2.39
CA HIS A 124 14.36 -1.15 1.44
C HIS A 124 14.90 -1.05 0.01
N HIS A 125 16.16 -1.42 -0.22
CA HIS A 125 16.77 -1.35 -1.54
C HIS A 125 16.33 -2.51 -2.42
N ASP A 126 16.35 -3.71 -1.86
CA ASP A 126 15.86 -4.89 -2.55
C ASP A 126 14.37 -5.01 -2.29
N LYS A 127 13.60 -5.20 -3.36
CA LYS A 127 12.14 -5.26 -3.25
C LYS A 127 11.57 -6.33 -4.16
N ALA A 128 10.40 -6.80 -3.81
CA ALA A 128 9.68 -7.83 -4.56
C ALA A 128 8.28 -7.36 -4.92
N ASP A 129 7.87 -7.68 -6.14
CA ASP A 129 6.51 -7.44 -6.64
C ASP A 129 5.74 -8.76 -6.50
N ILE A 130 4.74 -8.76 -5.63
CA ILE A 130 3.99 -9.97 -5.27
C ILE A 130 2.49 -9.76 -5.49
N SER A 131 1.73 -10.84 -5.51
CA SER A 131 0.27 -10.76 -5.62
C SER A 131 -0.34 -10.20 -4.34
N PHE A 132 -1.55 -9.67 -4.44
CA PHE A 132 -2.28 -9.19 -3.25
C PHE A 132 -2.53 -10.29 -2.23
N PRO A 133 -2.96 -11.51 -2.61
CA PRO A 133 -3.09 -12.59 -1.63
C PRO A 133 -1.77 -12.94 -0.94
N ARG A 134 -0.66 -12.92 -1.66
CA ARG A 134 0.66 -13.16 -1.07
C ARG A 134 1.03 -12.06 -0.08
N PHE A 135 0.72 -10.81 -0.39
CA PHE A 135 0.91 -9.69 0.53
C PHE A 135 0.12 -9.89 1.82
N CYS A 136 -1.12 -10.32 1.73
CA CYS A 136 -1.94 -10.57 2.92
C CYS A 136 -1.36 -11.71 3.77
N LYS A 137 -0.86 -12.77 3.13
CA LYS A 137 -0.18 -13.86 3.83
C LYS A 137 1.08 -13.38 4.54
N LEU A 138 1.91 -12.60 3.84
CA LEU A 138 3.12 -11.99 4.41
C LEU A 138 2.77 -11.14 5.64
N THR A 139 1.73 -10.34 5.54
CA THR A 139 1.26 -9.50 6.65
C THR A 139 0.88 -10.35 7.87
N ARG A 140 0.11 -11.41 7.66
CA ARG A 140 -0.27 -12.32 8.76
C ARG A 140 0.95 -12.98 9.39
N GLU A 141 1.94 -13.36 8.60
CA GLU A 141 3.17 -13.97 9.11
C GLU A 141 3.98 -12.99 9.97
N ILE A 142 4.11 -11.73 9.55
CA ILE A 142 4.79 -10.71 10.35
C ILE A 142 4.02 -10.45 11.65
N MET A 143 2.71 -10.29 11.57
CA MET A 143 1.88 -10.02 12.74
C MET A 143 1.94 -11.16 13.76
N ALA A 144 2.13 -12.40 13.30
CA ALA A 144 2.26 -13.56 14.18
C ALA A 144 3.53 -13.52 15.04
N TRP A 145 4.57 -12.84 14.57
CA TRP A 145 5.81 -12.64 15.35
C TRP A 145 5.68 -11.50 16.37
N ARG A 146 4.79 -10.58 16.14
CA ARG A 146 4.58 -9.41 16.97
C ARG A 146 3.46 -9.67 17.96
#